data_45388c780a7e9dc4c2e6e0fdeeaab39d
#
_entry.id   45388c780a7e9dc4c2e6e0fdeeaab39d
#
_cell.length_a   1.000
_cell.length_b   1.000
_cell.length_c   1.000
_cell.angle_alpha   90.00
_cell.angle_beta   90.00
_cell.angle_gamma   90.00
#
_symmetry.space_group_name_H-M   'P 1'
#
loop_
_entity.id
_entity.type
_entity.pdbx_description
1 polymer ?
#
loop_
_entity_poly.entity_id
_entity_poly.type
_entity_poly.pdbx_seq_one_letter_code
_entity_poly.pdbx_strand_id
1 'polypeptide(L)'
;MSMKSEAMENKRILLTGGAGFIGSHLCRRLLEEGHEVLCVDNLYTGTKANILEFFDNKRFEFMRHDVTFPLYAEVDQIYNLACPASPIHYQFDPVQTTKTSVHGAINMLGLAKRTKARILQASTSEVYGDPEIHPQIEAYWGRVNPIGPRACYDEG
;
A
#
# COMPACT_ATOMS: atom_id res chain seq x y z
N MET A 1 -26.32 -16.18 27.26
CA MET A 1 -26.36 -15.67 25.87
C MET A 1 -25.00 -15.91 25.25
N SER A 2 -24.90 -16.96 24.44
CA SER A 2 -23.66 -17.31 23.76
C SER A 2 -23.43 -16.32 22.60
N MET A 3 -22.40 -15.48 22.71
CA MET A 3 -21.89 -14.73 21.56
C MET A 3 -21.33 -15.77 20.59
N LYS A 4 -22.06 -16.07 19.53
CA LYS A 4 -21.51 -16.78 18.37
C LYS A 4 -20.39 -15.89 17.82
N SER A 5 -19.15 -16.35 17.93
CA SER A 5 -18.04 -15.86 17.14
C SER A 5 -18.48 -16.02 15.66
N GLU A 6 -18.81 -14.91 14.99
CA GLU A 6 -18.90 -14.92 13.54
C GLU A 6 -17.51 -15.34 13.05
N ALA A 7 -17.45 -16.54 12.48
CA ALA A 7 -16.22 -16.97 11.82
C ALA A 7 -15.89 -15.93 10.75
N MET A 8 -14.78 -15.22 10.91
CA MET A 8 -14.35 -14.25 9.92
C MET A 8 -14.15 -15.00 8.60
N GLU A 9 -14.89 -14.57 7.58
CA GLU A 9 -14.80 -15.17 6.25
C GLU A 9 -13.37 -15.03 5.72
N ASN A 10 -12.73 -16.16 5.37
CA ASN A 10 -11.38 -16.14 4.79
C ASN A 10 -11.41 -15.36 3.49
N LYS A 11 -10.54 -14.37 3.36
CA LYS A 11 -10.42 -13.51 2.19
C LYS A 11 -9.06 -13.66 1.56
N ARG A 12 -8.99 -13.50 0.25
CA ARG A 12 -7.74 -13.30 -0.45
C ARG A 12 -7.42 -11.82 -0.54
N ILE A 13 -6.33 -11.41 0.07
CA ILE A 13 -5.97 -10.00 0.27
C ILE A 13 -4.67 -9.70 -0.47
N LEU A 14 -4.73 -8.73 -1.38
CA LEU A 14 -3.54 -8.19 -2.04
C LEU A 14 -2.97 -7.05 -1.21
N LEU A 15 -1.67 -7.10 -0.95
CA LEU A 15 -0.95 -6.08 -0.21
C LEU A 15 0.27 -5.64 -1.01
N THR A 16 0.24 -4.41 -1.55
CA THR A 16 1.40 -3.83 -2.24
C THR A 16 2.33 -3.16 -1.24
N GLY A 17 3.63 -3.15 -1.51
CA GLY A 17 4.64 -2.71 -0.55
C GLY A 17 4.78 -3.67 0.64
N GLY A 18 4.42 -4.94 0.45
CA GLY A 18 4.34 -5.93 1.53
C GLY A 18 5.69 -6.36 2.11
N ALA A 19 6.80 -6.17 1.38
CA ALA A 19 8.14 -6.43 1.87
C ALA A 19 8.77 -5.21 2.59
N GLY A 20 8.04 -4.11 2.71
CA GLY A 20 8.41 -2.94 3.51
C GLY A 20 8.13 -3.13 5.00
N PHE A 21 8.43 -2.10 5.81
CA PHE A 21 8.26 -2.14 7.27
C PHE A 21 6.78 -2.35 7.67
N ILE A 22 5.90 -1.46 7.28
CA ILE A 22 4.45 -1.57 7.63
C ILE A 22 3.85 -2.80 6.94
N GLY A 23 4.18 -3.00 5.65
CA GLY A 23 3.62 -4.09 4.85
C GLY A 23 3.89 -5.48 5.45
N SER A 24 5.11 -5.75 5.92
CA SER A 24 5.45 -7.04 6.52
C SER A 24 4.69 -7.32 7.82
N HIS A 25 4.50 -6.30 8.66
CA HIS A 25 3.69 -6.42 9.87
C HIS A 25 2.20 -6.66 9.54
N LEU A 26 1.69 -6.01 8.50
CA LEU A 26 0.31 -6.24 8.06
C LEU A 26 0.14 -7.64 7.44
N CYS A 27 1.13 -8.13 6.66
CA CYS A 27 1.14 -9.52 6.18
C CYS A 27 0.99 -10.50 7.33
N ARG A 28 1.80 -10.34 8.40
CA ARG A 28 1.72 -11.19 9.59
C ARG A 28 0.32 -11.17 10.19
N ARG A 29 -0.21 -10.00 10.45
CA ARG A 29 -1.52 -9.82 11.06
C ARG A 29 -2.64 -10.49 10.26
N LEU A 30 -2.66 -10.30 8.94
CA LEU A 30 -3.67 -10.89 8.07
C LEU A 30 -3.57 -12.41 8.01
N LEU A 31 -2.35 -12.97 8.01
CA LEU A 31 -2.13 -14.42 8.07
C LEU A 31 -2.58 -15.02 9.40
N GLU A 32 -2.32 -14.33 10.53
CA GLU A 32 -2.78 -14.73 11.86
C GLU A 32 -4.32 -14.71 11.96
N GLU A 33 -4.97 -13.76 11.29
CA GLU A 33 -6.44 -13.69 11.19
C GLU A 33 -7.03 -14.75 10.23
N GLY A 34 -6.19 -15.53 9.56
CA GLY A 34 -6.60 -16.66 8.72
C GLY A 34 -6.81 -16.33 7.25
N HIS A 35 -6.49 -15.12 6.82
CA HIS A 35 -6.62 -14.71 5.42
C HIS A 35 -5.52 -15.29 4.53
N GLU A 36 -5.77 -15.33 3.22
CA GLU A 36 -4.75 -15.55 2.20
C GLU A 36 -4.14 -14.20 1.81
N VAL A 37 -2.82 -14.10 1.77
CA VAL A 37 -2.09 -12.86 1.49
C VAL A 37 -1.28 -13.00 0.21
N LEU A 38 -1.62 -12.19 -0.81
CA LEU A 38 -0.79 -11.94 -1.98
C LEU A 38 0.06 -10.69 -1.71
N CYS A 39 1.30 -10.89 -1.31
CA CYS A 39 2.28 -9.85 -1.04
C CYS A 39 2.96 -9.43 -2.35
N VAL A 40 2.77 -8.18 -2.75
CA VAL A 40 3.32 -7.61 -3.99
C VAL A 40 4.35 -6.54 -3.64
N ASP A 41 5.57 -6.68 -4.15
CA ASP A 41 6.65 -5.71 -3.90
C ASP A 41 7.70 -5.78 -5.01
N ASN A 42 8.26 -4.66 -5.42
CA ASN A 42 9.36 -4.63 -6.41
C ASN A 42 10.75 -4.75 -5.75
N LEU A 43 10.80 -4.70 -4.41
CA LEU A 43 12.01 -4.70 -3.58
C LEU A 43 12.91 -3.48 -3.80
N TYR A 44 12.33 -2.34 -4.14
CA TYR A 44 13.09 -1.10 -4.31
C TYR A 44 13.58 -0.57 -2.95
N THR A 45 12.69 -0.51 -1.95
CA THR A 45 13.02 -0.14 -0.57
C THR A 45 12.77 -1.27 0.42
N GLY A 46 11.89 -2.20 0.06
CA GLY A 46 11.61 -3.41 0.82
C GLY A 46 12.68 -4.48 0.67
N THR A 47 12.64 -5.48 1.54
CA THR A 47 13.57 -6.61 1.50
C THR A 47 12.84 -7.92 1.77
N LYS A 48 13.26 -9.00 1.07
CA LYS A 48 12.75 -10.36 1.33
C LYS A 48 12.95 -10.79 2.78
N ALA A 49 13.97 -10.29 3.47
CA ALA A 49 14.23 -10.62 4.86
C ALA A 49 13.02 -10.30 5.77
N ASN A 50 12.25 -9.24 5.46
CA ASN A 50 11.07 -8.84 6.23
C ASN A 50 9.89 -9.81 6.12
N ILE A 51 9.86 -10.65 5.09
CA ILE A 51 8.76 -11.58 4.78
C ILE A 51 9.21 -13.04 4.73
N LEU A 52 10.46 -13.31 5.07
CA LEU A 52 11.08 -14.65 4.94
C LEU A 52 10.32 -15.70 5.76
N GLU A 53 9.87 -15.34 6.96
CA GLU A 53 9.13 -16.21 7.86
C GLU A 53 7.77 -16.71 7.31
N PHE A 54 7.23 -16.03 6.28
CA PHE A 54 5.92 -16.38 5.72
C PHE A 54 5.99 -17.38 4.56
N PHE A 55 7.18 -17.63 3.98
CA PHE A 55 7.30 -18.46 2.78
C PHE A 55 6.83 -19.92 2.96
N ASP A 56 6.89 -20.44 4.18
CA ASP A 56 6.39 -21.79 4.50
C ASP A 56 4.87 -21.81 4.79
N ASN A 57 4.22 -20.65 4.84
CA ASN A 57 2.79 -20.55 5.08
C ASN A 57 2.02 -20.72 3.74
N LYS A 58 1.19 -21.77 3.65
CA LYS A 58 0.41 -22.09 2.43
C LYS A 58 -0.58 -20.98 2.01
N ARG A 59 -0.88 -20.04 2.91
CA ARG A 59 -1.76 -18.90 2.64
C ARG A 59 -0.99 -17.63 2.26
N PHE A 60 0.33 -17.70 2.16
CA PHE A 60 1.17 -16.59 1.76
C PHE A 60 1.73 -16.83 0.35
N GLU A 61 1.58 -15.84 -0.50
CA GLU A 61 2.16 -15.79 -1.84
C GLU A 61 2.96 -14.50 -2.00
N PHE A 62 4.19 -14.59 -2.48
CA PHE A 62 5.00 -13.42 -2.83
C PHE A 62 5.13 -13.26 -4.33
N MET A 63 4.76 -12.10 -4.83
CA MET A 63 4.94 -11.71 -6.23
C MET A 63 5.87 -10.50 -6.32
N ARG A 64 7.01 -10.67 -6.98
CA ARG A 64 7.87 -9.53 -7.32
C ARG A 64 7.27 -8.80 -8.52
N HIS A 65 6.71 -7.61 -8.27
CA HIS A 65 6.05 -6.82 -9.31
C HIS A 65 6.13 -5.33 -8.99
N ASP A 66 6.24 -4.50 -10.03
CA ASP A 66 6.17 -3.04 -9.92
C ASP A 66 4.73 -2.58 -10.20
N VAL A 67 4.12 -1.90 -9.23
CA VAL A 67 2.71 -1.44 -9.32
C VAL A 67 2.46 -0.40 -10.40
N THR A 68 3.51 0.18 -10.97
CA THR A 68 3.40 1.08 -12.14
C THR A 68 2.89 0.35 -13.39
N PHE A 69 2.94 -0.98 -13.38
CA PHE A 69 2.38 -1.83 -14.43
C PHE A 69 1.08 -2.50 -13.94
N PRO A 70 0.12 -2.76 -14.85
CA PRO A 70 -1.11 -3.47 -14.50
C PRO A 70 -0.84 -4.85 -13.88
N LEU A 71 -1.63 -5.19 -12.89
CA LEU A 71 -1.64 -6.49 -12.24
C LEU A 71 -3.04 -7.11 -12.36
N TYR A 72 -3.09 -8.40 -12.66
CA TYR A 72 -4.32 -9.17 -12.73
C TYR A 72 -4.28 -10.29 -11.68
N ALA A 73 -5.16 -10.19 -10.70
CA ALA A 73 -5.36 -11.19 -9.65
C ALA A 73 -6.83 -11.20 -9.22
N GLU A 74 -7.31 -12.32 -8.69
CA GLU A 74 -8.62 -12.39 -8.06
C GLU A 74 -8.43 -12.20 -6.56
N VAL A 75 -9.00 -11.12 -6.01
CA VAL A 75 -8.84 -10.72 -4.62
C VAL A 75 -10.09 -10.04 -4.09
N ASP A 76 -10.32 -10.16 -2.78
CA ASP A 76 -11.47 -9.60 -2.07
C ASP A 76 -11.17 -8.22 -1.46
N GLN A 77 -9.89 -7.98 -1.13
CA GLN A 77 -9.42 -6.72 -0.56
C GLN A 77 -8.04 -6.36 -1.08
N ILE A 78 -7.77 -5.05 -1.11
CA ILE A 78 -6.47 -4.50 -1.52
C ILE A 78 -6.02 -3.49 -0.47
N TYR A 79 -4.77 -3.66 0.00
CA TYR A 79 -4.05 -2.64 0.76
C TYR A 79 -2.93 -2.10 -0.12
N ASN A 80 -3.10 -0.88 -0.63
CA ASN A 80 -2.09 -0.25 -1.46
C ASN A 80 -1.17 0.63 -0.61
N LEU A 81 0.02 0.07 -0.27
CA LEU A 81 1.04 0.72 0.56
C LEU A 81 2.33 1.02 -0.23
N ALA A 82 2.38 0.64 -1.51
CA ALA A 82 3.58 0.76 -2.31
C ALA A 82 3.87 2.22 -2.67
N CYS A 83 4.83 2.82 -1.98
CA CYS A 83 5.43 4.10 -2.34
C CYS A 83 6.79 4.25 -1.63
N PRO A 84 7.82 4.84 -2.28
CA PRO A 84 9.02 5.29 -1.58
C PRO A 84 8.65 6.44 -0.64
N ALA A 85 8.58 6.18 0.67
CA ALA A 85 8.05 7.15 1.65
C ALA A 85 9.14 7.95 2.38
N SER A 86 10.42 7.65 2.17
CA SER A 86 11.54 8.37 2.78
C SER A 86 12.13 9.40 1.81
N PRO A 87 12.44 10.63 2.26
CA PRO A 87 13.05 11.68 1.42
C PRO A 87 14.26 11.21 0.62
N ILE A 88 15.14 10.43 1.23
CA ILE A 88 16.31 9.88 0.57
C ILE A 88 15.97 8.97 -0.62
N HIS A 89 14.82 8.32 -0.60
CA HIS A 89 14.38 7.42 -1.67
C HIS A 89 13.52 8.14 -2.70
N TYR A 90 12.51 8.92 -2.29
CA TYR A 90 11.61 9.55 -3.25
C TYR A 90 12.27 10.72 -4.00
N GLN A 91 13.27 11.38 -3.41
CA GLN A 91 14.04 12.43 -4.09
C GLN A 91 15.13 11.88 -5.00
N PHE A 92 15.58 10.64 -4.79
CA PHE A 92 16.57 10.01 -5.67
C PHE A 92 16.03 9.74 -7.06
N ASP A 93 14.80 9.26 -7.18
CA ASP A 93 14.08 9.09 -8.44
C ASP A 93 12.66 9.67 -8.34
N PRO A 94 12.51 10.98 -8.54
CA PRO A 94 11.22 11.64 -8.42
C PRO A 94 10.22 11.20 -9.50
N VAL A 95 10.70 10.82 -10.68
CA VAL A 95 9.83 10.31 -11.76
C VAL A 95 9.23 8.95 -11.38
N GLN A 96 10.07 8.03 -10.89
CA GLN A 96 9.60 6.74 -10.45
C GLN A 96 8.65 6.88 -9.24
N THR A 97 8.94 7.79 -8.32
CA THR A 97 8.07 8.08 -7.17
C THR A 97 6.68 8.52 -7.64
N THR A 98 6.61 9.53 -8.51
CA THR A 98 5.33 10.00 -9.08
C THR A 98 4.59 8.87 -9.82
N LYS A 99 5.31 8.06 -10.63
CA LYS A 99 4.70 6.91 -11.30
C LYS A 99 4.14 5.90 -10.30
N THR A 100 4.87 5.60 -9.24
CA THR A 100 4.42 4.63 -8.22
C THR A 100 3.16 5.12 -7.52
N SER A 101 3.11 6.39 -7.13
CA SER A 101 1.94 6.99 -6.49
C SER A 101 0.74 7.04 -7.45
N VAL A 102 0.92 7.62 -8.63
CA VAL A 102 -0.20 7.86 -9.57
C VAL A 102 -0.61 6.59 -10.33
N HIS A 103 0.34 5.97 -11.07
CA HIS A 103 0.00 4.78 -11.85
C HIS A 103 -0.27 3.57 -10.96
N GLY A 104 0.44 3.45 -9.82
CA GLY A 104 0.16 2.42 -8.84
C GLY A 104 -1.26 2.51 -8.30
N ALA A 105 -1.70 3.71 -7.90
CA ALA A 105 -3.08 3.92 -7.46
C ALA A 105 -4.10 3.63 -8.58
N ILE A 106 -3.87 4.12 -9.81
CA ILE A 106 -4.74 3.86 -10.97
C ILE A 106 -4.87 2.35 -11.22
N ASN A 107 -3.76 1.62 -11.23
CA ASN A 107 -3.75 0.17 -11.47
C ASN A 107 -4.49 -0.60 -10.37
N MET A 108 -4.28 -0.23 -9.09
CA MET A 108 -4.95 -0.88 -7.96
C MET A 108 -6.44 -0.54 -7.90
N LEU A 109 -6.83 0.68 -8.22
CA LEU A 109 -8.25 1.07 -8.36
C LEU A 109 -8.93 0.35 -9.53
N GLY A 110 -8.21 0.19 -10.66
CA GLY A 110 -8.69 -0.59 -11.80
C GLY A 110 -8.92 -2.06 -11.43
N LEU A 111 -7.97 -2.66 -10.69
CA LEU A 111 -8.09 -4.02 -10.18
C LEU A 111 -9.27 -4.15 -9.20
N ALA A 112 -9.38 -3.22 -8.24
CA ALA A 112 -10.47 -3.20 -7.27
C ALA A 112 -11.86 -3.11 -7.95
N LYS A 113 -11.97 -2.25 -8.98
CA LYS A 113 -13.20 -2.13 -9.78
C LYS A 113 -13.56 -3.45 -10.48
N ARG A 114 -12.56 -4.11 -11.08
CA ARG A 114 -12.75 -5.38 -11.80
C ARG A 114 -13.20 -6.51 -10.87
N THR A 115 -12.52 -6.66 -9.72
CA THR A 115 -12.80 -7.75 -8.76
C THR A 115 -13.90 -7.41 -7.77
N LYS A 116 -14.38 -6.15 -7.74
CA LYS A 116 -15.27 -5.58 -6.71
C LYS A 116 -14.64 -5.63 -5.30
N ALA A 117 -13.33 -5.65 -5.23
CA ALA A 117 -12.59 -5.64 -3.98
C ALA A 117 -12.72 -4.29 -3.27
N ARG A 118 -12.74 -4.33 -1.94
CA ARG A 118 -12.55 -3.14 -1.12
C ARG A 118 -11.06 -2.76 -1.16
N ILE A 119 -10.77 -1.48 -1.36
CA ILE A 119 -9.40 -0.97 -1.35
C ILE A 119 -9.16 0.03 -0.22
N LEU A 120 -8.02 -0.10 0.45
CA LEU A 120 -7.42 0.92 1.29
C LEU A 120 -6.21 1.49 0.53
N GLN A 121 -6.22 2.80 0.30
CA GLN A 121 -5.09 3.55 -0.24
C GLN A 121 -4.36 4.24 0.91
N ALA A 122 -3.09 3.91 1.13
CA ALA A 122 -2.27 4.68 2.05
C ALA A 122 -2.00 6.07 1.47
N SER A 123 -2.19 7.09 2.28
CA SER A 123 -1.89 8.47 1.98
C SER A 123 -0.88 9.01 3.00
N THR A 124 -0.68 10.31 3.04
CA THR A 124 0.31 10.97 3.89
C THR A 124 -0.24 12.29 4.42
N SER A 125 0.26 12.75 5.59
CA SER A 125 -0.01 14.11 6.09
C SER A 125 0.60 15.20 5.20
N GLU A 126 1.53 14.84 4.32
CA GLU A 126 2.19 15.77 3.40
C GLU A 126 1.29 16.27 2.28
N VAL A 127 0.12 15.63 2.11
CA VAL A 127 -0.99 16.15 1.30
C VAL A 127 -1.41 17.57 1.73
N TYR A 128 -1.11 17.95 2.97
CA TYR A 128 -1.36 19.32 3.46
C TYR A 128 -0.20 20.29 3.23
N GLY A 129 0.95 19.81 2.76
CA GLY A 129 2.14 20.64 2.47
C GLY A 129 2.72 21.31 3.70
N ASP A 130 2.83 22.65 3.66
CA ASP A 130 3.22 23.51 4.79
C ASP A 130 1.97 24.12 5.45
N PRO A 131 1.31 23.39 6.39
CA PRO A 131 -0.01 23.74 6.85
C PRO A 131 0.00 24.92 7.81
N GLU A 132 -1.01 25.78 7.69
CA GLU A 132 -1.26 26.90 8.64
C GLU A 132 -2.21 26.48 9.79
N ILE A 133 -2.93 25.37 9.62
CA ILE A 133 -3.91 24.88 10.59
C ILE A 133 -3.38 23.62 11.28
N HIS A 134 -3.38 23.62 12.61
CA HIS A 134 -2.96 22.51 13.45
C HIS A 134 -3.95 22.26 14.59
N PRO A 135 -4.39 21.00 14.82
CA PRO A 135 -4.21 19.83 13.95
C PRO A 135 -4.97 20.00 12.64
N GLN A 136 -4.48 19.35 11.58
CA GLN A 136 -5.14 19.35 10.28
C GLN A 136 -6.45 18.57 10.35
N ILE A 137 -7.53 19.17 9.85
CA ILE A 137 -8.84 18.55 9.72
C ILE A 137 -9.09 18.17 8.25
N GLU A 138 -9.94 17.18 8.00
CA GLU A 138 -10.20 16.68 6.64
C GLU A 138 -10.72 17.75 5.66
N ALA A 139 -11.42 18.78 6.17
CA ALA A 139 -11.92 19.89 5.36
C ALA A 139 -10.83 20.91 4.98
N TYR A 140 -9.62 20.80 5.53
CA TYR A 140 -8.51 21.70 5.21
C TYR A 140 -7.83 21.29 3.90
N TRP A 141 -7.65 22.21 2.96
CA TRP A 141 -7.11 21.92 1.64
C TRP A 141 -5.57 21.91 1.59
N GLY A 142 -4.92 22.40 2.64
CA GLY A 142 -3.46 22.44 2.71
C GLY A 142 -2.82 23.57 1.92
N ARG A 143 -1.48 23.52 1.87
CA ARG A 143 -0.59 24.45 1.14
C ARG A 143 0.59 23.68 0.56
N VAL A 144 0.35 22.87 -0.48
CA VAL A 144 1.41 22.13 -1.15
C VAL A 144 2.16 23.06 -2.10
N ASN A 145 3.48 22.89 -2.20
CA ASN A 145 4.32 23.55 -3.19
C ASN A 145 4.50 22.61 -4.40
N PRO A 146 3.74 22.78 -5.50
CA PRO A 146 3.74 21.86 -6.63
C PRO A 146 5.03 21.85 -7.45
N ILE A 147 5.93 22.80 -7.22
CA ILE A 147 7.23 22.91 -7.88
C ILE A 147 8.42 22.70 -6.93
N GLY A 148 8.13 22.33 -5.68
CA GLY A 148 9.16 22.08 -4.68
C GLY A 148 9.90 20.75 -4.87
N PRO A 149 11.05 20.57 -4.18
CA PRO A 149 11.85 19.34 -4.32
C PRO A 149 11.12 18.08 -3.80
N ARG A 150 10.02 18.25 -3.07
CA ARG A 150 9.18 17.16 -2.54
C ARG A 150 7.90 16.92 -3.34
N ALA A 151 7.62 17.77 -4.35
CA ALA A 151 6.38 17.72 -5.14
C ALA A 151 6.07 16.32 -5.71
N CYS A 152 7.09 15.55 -6.06
CA CYS A 152 6.92 14.16 -6.55
C CYS A 152 6.23 13.23 -5.54
N TYR A 153 6.30 13.54 -4.24
CA TYR A 153 5.67 12.79 -3.17
C TYR A 153 4.40 13.49 -2.66
N ASP A 154 4.45 14.81 -2.52
CA ASP A 154 3.35 15.61 -1.94
C ASP A 154 2.14 15.68 -2.89
N GLU A 155 2.41 15.73 -4.22
CA GLU A 155 1.38 15.77 -5.28
C GLU A 155 1.03 14.38 -5.84
N GLY A 156 1.90 13.39 -5.67
CA GLY A 156 1.70 12.02 -6.15
C GLY A 156 0.83 11.20 -5.23
#